data_42a2c3016326ad85d29ef699dd2e3249
#
_entry.id   42a2c3016326ad85d29ef699dd2e3249
#
_cell.length_a   1.000
_cell.length_b   1.000
_cell.length_c   1.000
_cell.angle_alpha   90.00
_cell.angle_beta   90.00
_cell.angle_gamma   90.00
#
_symmetry.space_group_name_H-M   'P 1'
#
loop_
_entity.id
_entity.type
_entity.pdbx_description
1 polymer ?
#
loop_
_entity_poly.entity_id
_entity_poly.type
_entity_poly.pdbx_seq_one_letter_code
_entity_poly.pdbx_strand_id
1 'polypeptide(L)'
;MTRITTLDLPNFHRATIGFDRLFDELERGFQNSPNGNGYPPYNIAQINENEFMISLAVAGFGMDNLEITKDGDQLKIEGTAPKGDSEVNYLHKGIGGRNFRREFTLAEHVNVENASLELGMLNVHLKRDVPEELQPKKIKINEGLTIEGESK
;
A
#
# COMPACT_ATOMS: atom_id res chain seq x y z
N MET A 1 -27.93 -15.47 14.01
CA MET A 1 -27.86 -14.65 12.78
C MET A 1 -27.07 -13.40 13.07
N THR A 2 -25.83 -13.36 12.65
CA THR A 2 -24.99 -12.17 12.79
C THR A 2 -25.35 -11.24 11.63
N ARG A 3 -25.98 -10.12 11.91
CA ARG A 3 -26.17 -9.05 10.93
C ARG A 3 -24.80 -8.45 10.65
N ILE A 4 -24.30 -8.66 9.46
CA ILE A 4 -23.19 -7.87 8.93
C ILE A 4 -23.77 -6.47 8.76
N THR A 5 -23.41 -5.59 9.69
CA THR A 5 -23.64 -4.15 9.52
C THR A 5 -22.77 -3.73 8.35
N THR A 6 -23.38 -3.43 7.22
CA THR A 6 -22.74 -2.66 6.17
C THR A 6 -22.22 -1.40 6.84
N LEU A 7 -20.89 -1.29 6.93
CA LEU A 7 -20.24 -0.04 7.28
C LEU A 7 -20.60 0.95 6.18
N ASP A 8 -21.59 1.77 6.49
CA ASP A 8 -21.95 2.92 5.67
C ASP A 8 -20.78 3.91 5.80
N LEU A 9 -19.96 3.98 4.78
CA LEU A 9 -18.77 4.83 4.69
C LEU A 9 -18.99 6.01 3.73
N PRO A 10 -20.02 6.87 3.95
CA PRO A 10 -20.27 7.98 3.04
C PRO A 10 -19.20 9.07 3.10
N ASN A 11 -18.34 9.08 4.12
CA ASN A 11 -17.32 10.11 4.32
C ASN A 11 -15.90 9.65 3.96
N PHE A 12 -15.71 8.38 3.68
CA PHE A 12 -14.38 7.86 3.34
C PHE A 12 -13.96 8.21 1.92
N HIS A 13 -14.92 8.41 1.01
CA HIS A 13 -14.65 8.72 -0.40
C HIS A 13 -13.99 10.08 -0.64
N ARG A 14 -14.11 11.02 0.28
CA ARG A 14 -13.51 12.36 0.12
C ARG A 14 -12.08 12.47 0.60
N ALA A 15 -11.63 11.60 1.51
CA ALA A 15 -10.28 11.64 2.06
C ALA A 15 -9.28 10.74 1.30
N THR A 16 -9.78 9.82 0.47
CA THR A 16 -8.98 8.78 -0.20
C THR A 16 -8.87 8.98 -1.71
N ILE A 17 -8.91 10.21 -2.20
CA ILE A 17 -8.65 10.49 -3.63
C ILE A 17 -7.24 9.99 -3.97
N GLY A 18 -7.17 8.83 -4.60
CA GLY A 18 -5.94 8.16 -5.01
C GLY A 18 -5.65 6.84 -4.29
N PHE A 19 -6.46 6.43 -3.29
CA PHE A 19 -6.33 5.14 -2.61
C PHE A 19 -7.41 4.12 -3.05
N ASP A 20 -8.43 4.57 -3.78
CA ASP A 20 -9.54 3.74 -4.26
C ASP A 20 -9.06 2.55 -5.09
N ARG A 21 -8.04 2.76 -5.92
CA ARG A 21 -7.44 1.68 -6.73
C ARG A 21 -6.77 0.61 -5.88
N LEU A 22 -6.15 0.97 -4.76
CA LEU A 22 -5.51 0.01 -3.87
C LEU A 22 -6.56 -0.82 -3.12
N PHE A 23 -7.68 -0.20 -2.74
CA PHE A 23 -8.82 -0.90 -2.14
C PHE A 23 -9.50 -1.83 -3.14
N ASP A 24 -9.67 -1.42 -4.39
CA ASP A 24 -10.25 -2.26 -5.44
C ASP A 24 -9.36 -3.48 -5.74
N GLU A 25 -8.04 -3.31 -5.72
CA GLU A 25 -7.08 -4.40 -5.90
C GLU A 25 -7.08 -5.35 -4.69
N LEU A 26 -7.26 -4.79 -3.49
CA LEU A 26 -7.43 -5.56 -2.26
C LEU A 26 -8.67 -6.43 -2.34
N GLU A 27 -9.82 -5.87 -2.73
CA GLU A 27 -11.07 -6.62 -2.91
C GLU A 27 -10.95 -7.68 -4.00
N ARG A 28 -10.33 -7.38 -5.12
CA ARG A 28 -10.07 -8.36 -6.19
C ARG A 28 -9.13 -9.47 -5.74
N GLY A 29 -8.14 -9.15 -4.94
CA GLY A 29 -7.23 -10.13 -4.33
C GLY A 29 -7.96 -11.10 -3.40
N PHE A 30 -8.98 -10.65 -2.69
CA PHE A 30 -9.82 -11.49 -1.85
C PHE A 30 -10.82 -12.34 -2.67
N GLN A 31 -11.36 -11.81 -3.77
CA GLN A 31 -12.38 -12.48 -4.57
C GLN A 31 -11.81 -13.47 -5.60
N ASN A 32 -10.59 -13.24 -6.08
CA ASN A 32 -9.99 -14.04 -7.16
C ASN A 32 -9.02 -15.13 -6.68
N SER A 33 -8.96 -15.43 -5.39
CA SER A 33 -8.19 -16.57 -4.92
C SER A 33 -9.10 -17.79 -4.83
N PRO A 34 -9.13 -18.67 -5.84
CA PRO A 34 -9.97 -19.89 -5.81
C PRO A 34 -9.57 -20.85 -4.69
N ASN A 35 -8.48 -20.61 -3.99
CA ASN A 35 -7.94 -21.43 -2.92
C ASN A 35 -7.74 -20.69 -1.58
N GLY A 36 -8.37 -19.54 -1.35
CA GLY A 36 -8.49 -18.94 -0.03
C GLY A 36 -7.19 -18.50 0.68
N ASN A 37 -6.03 -18.65 0.08
CA ASN A 37 -4.74 -18.40 0.69
C ASN A 37 -3.93 -17.38 -0.11
N GLY A 38 -4.29 -16.11 0.11
CA GLY A 38 -3.40 -15.02 -0.29
C GLY A 38 -2.09 -15.06 0.50
N TYR A 39 -1.18 -15.96 0.16
CA TYR A 39 0.15 -16.02 0.77
C TYR A 39 1.13 -15.07 0.08
N PRO A 40 1.94 -14.36 0.84
CA PRO A 40 1.90 -14.20 2.29
C PRO A 40 0.75 -13.28 2.75
N PRO A 41 0.27 -13.42 3.99
CA PRO A 41 -0.66 -12.46 4.57
C PRO A 41 -0.03 -11.08 4.64
N TYR A 42 -0.80 -10.04 4.42
CA TYR A 42 -0.33 -8.68 4.44
C TYR A 42 -1.36 -7.72 5.02
N ASN A 43 -0.88 -6.61 5.51
CA ASN A 43 -1.68 -5.47 5.95
C ASN A 43 -1.33 -4.24 5.12
N ILE A 44 -2.30 -3.38 4.91
CA ILE A 44 -2.08 -2.04 4.38
C ILE A 44 -2.59 -1.06 5.43
N ALA A 45 -1.70 -0.21 5.93
CA ALA A 45 -2.01 0.80 6.92
C ALA A 45 -1.82 2.19 6.33
N GLN A 46 -2.72 3.08 6.63
CA GLN A 46 -2.53 4.51 6.43
C GLN A 46 -1.98 5.10 7.72
N ILE A 47 -0.78 5.68 7.65
CA ILE A 47 -0.09 6.28 8.80
C ILE A 47 -0.57 7.72 8.97
N ASN A 48 -0.64 8.46 7.87
CA ASN A 48 -1.19 9.80 7.80
C ASN A 48 -1.74 10.06 6.38
N GLU A 49 -2.15 11.27 6.06
CA GLU A 49 -2.77 11.61 4.78
C GLU A 49 -1.89 11.27 3.56
N ASN A 50 -0.58 11.27 3.71
CA ASN A 50 0.38 11.08 2.63
C ASN A 50 1.32 9.89 2.83
N GLU A 51 1.21 9.17 3.93
CA GLU A 51 2.09 8.04 4.23
C GLU A 51 1.31 6.76 4.48
N PHE A 52 1.76 5.70 3.85
CA PHE A 52 1.15 4.39 3.91
C PHE A 52 2.22 3.33 4.18
N MET A 53 1.81 2.20 4.70
CA MET A 53 2.69 1.07 4.96
C MET A 53 2.03 -0.23 4.52
N ILE A 54 2.75 -1.00 3.72
CA ILE A 54 2.39 -2.39 3.40
C ILE A 54 3.27 -3.29 4.25
N SER A 55 2.67 -4.16 5.03
CA SER A 55 3.40 -5.13 5.88
C SER A 55 3.05 -6.55 5.44
N LEU A 56 4.05 -7.33 5.07
CA LEU A 56 3.90 -8.73 4.68
C LEU A 56 4.54 -9.63 5.73
N ALA A 57 3.82 -10.69 6.12
CA ALA A 57 4.35 -11.71 7.02
C ALA A 57 5.21 -12.70 6.22
N VAL A 58 6.53 -12.52 6.28
CA VAL A 58 7.51 -13.28 5.50
C VAL A 58 8.52 -14.01 6.41
N ALA A 59 8.02 -14.62 7.46
CA ALA A 59 8.85 -15.39 8.38
C ALA A 59 9.64 -16.46 7.63
N GLY A 60 10.94 -16.53 7.90
CA GLY A 60 11.86 -17.48 7.25
C GLY A 60 12.50 -16.98 5.96
N PHE A 61 12.10 -15.80 5.45
CA PHE A 61 12.77 -15.15 4.32
C PHE A 61 13.87 -14.22 4.82
N GLY A 62 15.01 -14.26 4.16
CA GLY A 62 16.09 -13.29 4.32
C GLY A 62 15.99 -12.19 3.26
N MET A 63 16.76 -11.14 3.40
CA MET A 63 16.84 -10.06 2.40
C MET A 63 17.18 -10.56 1.01
N ASP A 64 18.07 -11.55 0.91
CA ASP A 64 18.50 -12.16 -0.36
C ASP A 64 17.38 -12.94 -1.07
N ASN A 65 16.32 -13.26 -0.35
CA ASN A 65 15.18 -14.00 -0.86
C ASN A 65 14.01 -13.12 -1.29
N LEU A 66 14.09 -11.82 -1.04
CA LEU A 66 13.03 -10.85 -1.28
C LEU A 66 13.46 -9.83 -2.31
N GLU A 67 12.58 -9.51 -3.23
CA GLU A 67 12.79 -8.49 -4.24
C GLU A 67 11.57 -7.56 -4.31
N ILE A 68 11.82 -6.27 -4.35
CA ILE A 68 10.80 -5.23 -4.50
C ILE A 68 11.12 -4.44 -5.76
N THR A 69 10.19 -4.43 -6.69
CA THR A 69 10.33 -3.69 -7.95
C THR A 69 9.13 -2.74 -8.11
N LYS A 70 9.41 -1.49 -8.42
CA LYS A 70 8.40 -0.52 -8.83
C LYS A 70 8.55 -0.21 -10.31
N ASP A 71 7.49 -0.44 -11.06
CA ASP A 71 7.41 -0.13 -12.49
C ASP A 71 6.16 0.71 -12.76
N GLY A 72 6.37 2.00 -13.03
CA GLY A 72 5.27 2.95 -13.12
C GLY A 72 4.46 3.04 -11.83
N ASP A 73 3.20 2.67 -11.91
CA ASP A 73 2.27 2.59 -10.79
C ASP A 73 2.16 1.19 -10.16
N GLN A 74 2.87 0.20 -10.72
CA GLN A 74 2.88 -1.17 -10.21
C GLN A 74 4.02 -1.38 -9.21
N LEU A 75 3.67 -1.81 -8.02
CA LEU A 75 4.60 -2.28 -7.01
C LEU A 75 4.55 -3.81 -6.96
N LYS A 76 5.65 -4.45 -7.28
CA LYS A 76 5.81 -5.90 -7.25
C LYS A 76 6.70 -6.30 -6.09
N ILE A 77 6.24 -7.25 -5.30
CA ILE A 77 6.99 -7.84 -4.21
C ILE A 77 7.06 -9.33 -4.43
N GLU A 78 8.26 -9.86 -4.60
CA GLU A 78 8.52 -11.27 -4.88
C GLU A 78 9.37 -11.87 -3.76
N GLY A 79 9.05 -13.12 -3.41
CA GLY A 79 9.82 -13.88 -2.47
C GLY A 79 10.12 -15.27 -3.03
N THR A 80 11.40 -15.64 -2.99
CA THR A 80 11.86 -17.00 -3.32
C THR A 80 12.14 -17.73 -2.03
N ALA A 81 11.39 -18.79 -1.78
CA ALA A 81 11.58 -19.59 -0.55
C ALA A 81 13.02 -20.11 -0.47
N PRO A 82 13.68 -19.94 0.69
CA PRO A 82 15.00 -20.53 0.90
C PRO A 82 14.90 -22.05 0.75
N LYS A 83 15.93 -22.63 0.14
CA LYS A 83 16.01 -24.10 0.02
C LYS A 83 16.01 -24.70 1.42
N GLY A 84 15.00 -25.51 1.72
CA GLY A 84 14.94 -26.23 2.99
C GLY A 84 16.08 -27.24 3.06
N ASP A 85 16.59 -27.46 4.28
CA ASP A 85 17.49 -28.55 4.53
C ASP A 85 16.81 -29.88 4.21
N SER A 86 17.32 -30.59 3.22
CA SER A 86 16.81 -31.89 2.79
C SER A 86 17.07 -33.01 3.82
N GLU A 87 17.87 -32.70 4.82
CA GLU A 87 18.26 -33.67 5.90
C GLU A 87 17.33 -33.60 7.12
N VAL A 88 16.45 -32.58 7.21
CA VAL A 88 15.56 -32.44 8.37
C VAL A 88 14.28 -33.23 8.15
N ASN A 89 14.05 -34.20 9.02
CA ASN A 89 12.79 -34.94 9.06
C ASN A 89 11.78 -34.25 9.98
N TYR A 90 10.82 -33.54 9.39
CA TYR A 90 9.78 -32.87 10.17
C TYR A 90 8.69 -33.85 10.60
N LEU A 91 8.43 -33.95 11.90
CA LEU A 91 7.27 -34.68 12.43
C LEU A 91 5.96 -33.93 12.11
N HIS A 92 6.01 -32.60 12.03
CA HIS A 92 4.94 -31.72 11.57
C HIS A 92 5.55 -30.49 10.91
N LYS A 93 5.09 -30.13 9.73
CA LYS A 93 5.54 -28.94 9.00
C LYS A 93 4.36 -28.01 8.74
N GLY A 94 4.11 -27.10 9.68
CA GLY A 94 3.06 -26.06 9.56
C GLY A 94 3.56 -24.78 8.92
N ILE A 95 4.87 -24.49 9.05
CA ILE A 95 5.51 -23.32 8.42
C ILE A 95 6.20 -23.78 7.15
N GLY A 96 5.58 -23.57 6.02
CA GLY A 96 6.16 -23.86 4.71
C GLY A 96 6.47 -22.56 3.98
N GLY A 97 7.76 -22.26 3.77
CA GLY A 97 8.15 -21.20 2.86
C GLY A 97 7.71 -21.57 1.44
N ARG A 98 6.97 -20.69 0.80
CA ARG A 98 6.55 -20.81 -0.60
C ARG A 98 6.99 -19.59 -1.38
N ASN A 99 7.35 -19.78 -2.63
CA ASN A 99 7.57 -18.66 -3.51
C ASN A 99 6.27 -17.88 -3.65
N PHE A 100 6.37 -16.58 -3.64
CA PHE A 100 5.21 -15.71 -3.80
C PHE A 100 5.52 -14.52 -4.70
N ARG A 101 4.46 -13.96 -5.23
CA ARG A 101 4.47 -12.73 -5.97
C ARG A 101 3.21 -11.95 -5.60
N ARG A 102 3.40 -10.73 -5.14
CA ARG A 102 2.34 -9.78 -4.84
C ARG A 102 2.51 -8.54 -5.69
N GLU A 103 1.41 -8.09 -6.26
CA GLU A 103 1.37 -6.87 -7.07
C GLU A 103 0.35 -5.92 -6.46
N PHE A 104 0.76 -4.67 -6.32
CA PHE A 104 -0.09 -3.60 -5.82
C PHE A 104 -0.07 -2.46 -6.83
N THR A 105 -1.24 -1.92 -7.15
CA THR A 105 -1.34 -0.73 -7.98
C THR A 105 -1.34 0.50 -7.07
N LEU A 106 -0.31 1.32 -7.21
CA LEU A 106 -0.16 2.54 -6.46
C LEU A 106 -0.95 3.66 -7.13
N ALA A 107 -1.48 4.57 -6.31
CA ALA A 107 -2.09 5.78 -6.82
C ALA A 107 -1.05 6.74 -7.41
N GLU A 108 -1.51 7.74 -8.15
CA GLU A 108 -0.64 8.81 -8.64
C GLU A 108 0.14 9.47 -7.52
N HIS A 109 1.38 9.79 -7.79
CA HIS A 109 2.32 10.44 -6.86
C HIS A 109 2.70 9.60 -5.64
N VAL A 110 2.33 8.33 -5.57
CA VAL A 110 2.77 7.42 -4.50
C VAL A 110 4.07 6.74 -4.90
N ASN A 111 5.08 6.90 -4.07
CA ASN A 111 6.40 6.31 -4.26
C ASN A 111 6.79 5.44 -3.06
N VAL A 112 7.68 4.48 -3.31
CA VAL A 112 8.33 3.73 -2.24
C VAL A 112 9.41 4.60 -1.62
N GLU A 113 9.27 4.90 -0.34
CA GLU A 113 10.25 5.68 0.41
C GLU A 113 11.32 4.78 1.01
N ASN A 114 10.90 3.69 1.61
CA ASN A 114 11.79 2.76 2.31
C ASN A 114 11.16 1.37 2.40
N ALA A 115 12.00 0.37 2.58
CA ALA A 115 11.58 -0.99 2.92
C ALA A 115 12.50 -1.55 4.01
N SER A 116 11.91 -2.21 4.99
CA SER A 116 12.64 -2.86 6.08
C SER A 116 12.13 -4.28 6.32
N LEU A 117 13.04 -5.16 6.74
CA LEU A 117 12.72 -6.52 7.14
C LEU A 117 13.07 -6.68 8.62
N GLU A 118 12.06 -6.79 9.45
CA GLU A 118 12.21 -6.88 10.90
C GLU A 118 11.25 -7.92 11.47
N LEU A 119 11.75 -8.77 12.34
CA LEU A 119 10.95 -9.78 13.06
C LEU A 119 10.08 -10.66 12.14
N GLY A 120 10.56 -10.96 10.94
CA GLY A 120 9.80 -11.73 9.94
C GLY A 120 8.71 -10.94 9.21
N MET A 121 8.68 -9.63 9.37
CA MET A 121 7.77 -8.72 8.68
C MET A 121 8.55 -7.87 7.68
N LEU A 122 8.12 -7.90 6.43
CA LEU A 122 8.58 -6.96 5.42
C LEU A 122 7.66 -5.74 5.43
N ASN A 123 8.20 -4.61 5.81
CA ASN A 123 7.48 -3.34 5.86
C ASN A 123 7.94 -2.45 4.70
N VAL A 124 7.01 -2.07 3.85
CA VAL A 124 7.24 -1.18 2.70
C VAL A 124 6.54 0.14 2.98
N HIS A 125 7.32 1.18 3.19
CA HIS A 125 6.82 2.53 3.41
C HIS A 125 6.59 3.23 2.08
N LEU A 126 5.40 3.76 1.92
CA LEU A 126 4.95 4.49 0.75
C LEU A 126 4.65 5.93 1.14
N LYS A 127 5.04 6.84 0.30
CA LYS A 127 4.77 8.27 0.46
C LYS A 127 4.14 8.84 -0.79
N ARG A 128 3.13 9.66 -0.58
CA ARG A 128 2.47 10.42 -1.63
C ARG A 128 3.06 11.81 -1.71
N ASP A 129 3.76 12.09 -2.79
CA ASP A 129 4.36 13.38 -3.08
C ASP A 129 3.49 14.13 -4.08
N VAL A 130 2.53 14.92 -3.58
CA VAL A 130 1.68 15.75 -4.43
C VAL A 130 2.47 17.00 -4.83
N PRO A 131 2.67 17.26 -6.14
CA PRO A 131 3.33 18.46 -6.60
C PRO A 131 2.69 19.72 -6.02
N GLU A 132 3.50 20.73 -5.68
CA GLU A 132 3.02 21.98 -5.09
C GLU A 132 1.97 22.70 -5.96
N GLU A 133 2.02 22.49 -7.27
CA GLU A 133 1.06 23.04 -8.24
C GLU A 133 -0.36 22.48 -8.06
N LEU A 134 -0.47 21.25 -7.52
CA LEU A 134 -1.73 20.55 -7.28
C LEU A 134 -2.21 20.68 -5.82
N GLN A 135 -1.42 21.31 -4.97
CA GLN A 135 -1.81 21.53 -3.57
C GLN A 135 -2.77 22.72 -3.46
N PRO A 136 -3.76 22.64 -2.55
CA PRO A 136 -4.64 23.78 -2.28
C PRO A 136 -3.81 24.98 -1.81
N LYS A 137 -3.79 26.04 -2.59
CA LYS A 137 -3.12 27.29 -2.21
C LYS A 137 -4.10 28.19 -1.46
N LYS A 138 -3.72 28.60 -0.27
CA LYS A 138 -4.45 29.62 0.47
C LYS A 138 -4.21 30.98 -0.18
N ILE A 139 -5.22 31.51 -0.84
CA ILE A 139 -5.15 32.83 -1.48
C ILE A 139 -5.39 33.88 -0.41
N LYS A 140 -4.43 34.81 -0.26
CA LYS A 140 -4.63 35.97 0.61
C LYS A 140 -5.59 36.94 -0.09
N ILE A 141 -6.67 37.29 0.60
CA ILE A 141 -7.57 38.34 0.16
C ILE A 141 -6.93 39.65 0.59
N ASN A 142 -6.49 40.43 -0.37
CA ASN A 142 -6.02 41.80 -0.10
C ASN A 142 -7.23 42.73 -0.11
N GLU A 143 -7.26 43.67 0.82
CA GLU A 143 -8.23 44.75 0.79
C GLU A 143 -8.08 45.53 -0.54
N GLY A 144 -9.21 45.79 -1.20
CA GLY A 144 -9.32 46.12 -2.60
C GLY A 144 -8.30 47.14 -3.13
N LEU A 145 -7.77 46.83 -4.28
CA LEU A 145 -7.24 47.84 -5.16
C LEU A 145 -8.38 48.82 -5.49
N THR A 146 -8.32 49.97 -4.86
CA THR A 146 -9.13 51.12 -5.30
C THR A 146 -8.63 51.44 -6.70
N ILE A 147 -9.37 51.04 -7.71
CA ILE A 147 -9.13 51.52 -9.06
C ILE A 147 -9.58 52.97 -9.02
N GLU A 148 -8.64 53.89 -8.83
CA GLU A 148 -8.89 55.30 -9.15
C GLU A 148 -9.11 55.37 -10.64
N GLY A 149 -10.38 55.37 -11.04
CA GLY A 149 -10.76 55.73 -12.40
C GLY A 149 -10.41 57.19 -12.61
N GLU A 150 -9.43 57.49 -13.45
CA GLU A 150 -9.30 58.83 -14.00
C GLU A 150 -10.55 59.09 -14.84
N SER A 151 -11.49 59.82 -14.26
CA SER A 151 -12.55 60.43 -15.02
C SER A 151 -11.99 61.65 -15.75
N LYS A 152 -11.86 61.53 -17.02
CA LYS A 152 -11.80 62.71 -17.86
C LYS A 152 -13.18 63.27 -18.12
#